data_bcf03503c4bdcf11391b48a33dee9018
#
_entry.id   bcf03503c4bdcf11391b48a33dee9018
#
_cell.length_a   1.000
_cell.length_b   1.000
_cell.length_c   1.000
_cell.angle_alpha   90.00
_cell.angle_beta   90.00
_cell.angle_gamma   90.00
#
_symmetry.space_group_name_H-M   'P 1'
#
loop_
_entity.id
_entity.type
_entity.pdbx_description
1 polymer ?
#
loop_
_entity_poly.entity_id
_entity_poly.type
_entity_poly.pdbx_seq_one_letter_code
_entity_poly.pdbx_strand_id
1 'polypeptide(L)'
;MALGEGFLNQVDALLVVLLVAFALRGYWRGFCREGFGLAGLVGGVLLAAALGPSLTDALVKRHLLPLLAAAPASYTGLFLGTVVVARLLGALADRLIRALPLGSVNRAAGAMVGVLRGGTLLGFGLLTIVRFAPSSSASEVVAASALGRPLARLAEGVLQTGRGLLGHPPVGEHA
;
A
#
# COMPACT_ATOMS: atom_id res chain seq x y z
N MET A 1 -5.67 38.78 4.84
CA MET A 1 -4.34 38.14 4.90
C MET A 1 -4.21 37.13 6.07
N ALA A 2 -5.24 36.95 6.90
CA ALA A 2 -5.22 36.03 8.06
C ALA A 2 -5.88 34.65 7.83
N LEU A 3 -6.45 34.39 6.65
CA LEU A 3 -7.11 33.12 6.34
C LEU A 3 -6.14 31.99 5.88
N GLY A 4 -4.91 32.35 5.52
CA GLY A 4 -3.93 31.36 5.03
C GLY A 4 -3.23 30.56 6.14
N GLU A 5 -2.92 31.17 7.27
CA GLU A 5 -2.14 30.51 8.32
C GLU A 5 -2.96 29.49 9.13
N GLY A 6 -4.24 29.78 9.38
CA GLY A 6 -5.11 28.86 10.11
C GLY A 6 -5.52 27.62 9.30
N PHE A 7 -5.61 27.75 7.97
CA PHE A 7 -6.01 26.64 7.07
C PHE A 7 -4.84 25.68 6.80
N LEU A 8 -3.62 26.23 6.69
CA LEU A 8 -2.37 25.46 6.59
C LEU A 8 -2.18 24.57 7.82
N ASN A 9 -2.42 25.13 9.00
CA ASN A 9 -2.30 24.38 10.25
C ASN A 9 -3.36 23.28 10.39
N GLN A 10 -4.55 23.45 9.84
CA GLN A 10 -5.61 22.42 9.88
C GLN A 10 -5.29 21.19 9.02
N VAL A 11 -4.77 21.39 7.82
CA VAL A 11 -4.37 20.25 6.92
C VAL A 11 -3.18 19.52 7.49
N ASP A 12 -2.16 20.24 7.96
CA ASP A 12 -1.01 19.61 8.60
C ASP A 12 -1.42 18.87 9.86
N ALA A 13 -2.30 19.44 10.69
CA ALA A 13 -2.84 18.77 11.87
C ALA A 13 -3.61 17.50 11.51
N LEU A 14 -4.44 17.52 10.46
CA LEU A 14 -5.16 16.35 9.97
C LEU A 14 -4.18 15.27 9.47
N LEU A 15 -3.16 15.65 8.70
CA LEU A 15 -2.15 14.71 8.21
C LEU A 15 -1.37 14.07 9.36
N VAL A 16 -1.00 14.85 10.37
CA VAL A 16 -0.34 14.33 11.60
C VAL A 16 -1.24 13.34 12.31
N VAL A 17 -2.51 13.69 12.55
CA VAL A 17 -3.48 12.80 13.22
C VAL A 17 -3.63 11.49 12.45
N LEU A 18 -3.75 11.53 11.12
CA LEU A 18 -3.86 10.35 10.29
C LEU A 18 -2.56 9.52 10.32
N LEU A 19 -1.39 10.15 10.23
CA LEU A 19 -0.10 9.44 10.34
C LEU A 19 0.06 8.78 11.71
N VAL A 20 -0.31 9.46 12.79
CA VAL A 20 -0.32 8.89 14.15
C VAL A 20 -1.29 7.70 14.23
N ALA A 21 -2.47 7.80 13.65
CA ALA A 21 -3.41 6.68 13.62
C ALA A 21 -2.84 5.46 12.86
N PHE A 22 -2.16 5.69 11.73
CA PHE A 22 -1.45 4.62 11.00
C PHE A 22 -0.29 4.05 11.81
N ALA A 23 0.48 4.90 12.51
CA ALA A 23 1.56 4.48 13.39
C ALA A 23 1.05 3.60 14.55
N LEU A 24 0.00 4.03 15.24
CA LEU A 24 -0.64 3.29 16.34
C LEU A 24 -1.19 1.95 15.85
N ARG A 25 -1.87 1.95 14.70
CA ARG A 25 -2.35 0.72 14.06
C ARG A 25 -1.20 -0.25 13.75
N GLY A 26 -0.09 0.27 13.19
CA GLY A 26 1.12 -0.52 12.92
C GLY A 26 1.77 -1.05 14.19
N TYR A 27 1.84 -0.22 15.26
CA TYR A 27 2.35 -0.59 16.56
C TYR A 27 1.56 -1.75 17.19
N TRP A 28 0.22 -1.69 17.14
CA TRP A 28 -0.63 -2.76 17.68
C TRP A 28 -0.56 -4.05 16.87
N ARG A 29 -0.39 -3.96 15.56
CA ARG A 29 -0.28 -5.12 14.67
C ARG A 29 1.08 -5.78 14.69
N GLY A 30 2.14 -5.00 14.89
CA GLY A 30 3.52 -5.42 14.83
C GLY A 30 4.05 -5.59 13.40
N PHE A 31 5.38 -5.49 13.27
CA PHE A 31 6.08 -5.57 11.98
C PHE A 31 5.81 -6.88 11.23
N CYS A 32 5.83 -8.02 11.92
CA CYS A 32 5.61 -9.31 11.28
C CYS A 32 4.27 -9.37 10.55
N ARG A 33 3.20 -8.94 11.19
CA ARG A 33 1.87 -8.97 10.55
C ARG A 33 1.76 -8.03 9.36
N GLU A 34 2.35 -6.84 9.43
CA GLU A 34 2.34 -5.89 8.34
C GLU A 34 3.25 -6.36 7.19
N GLY A 35 4.46 -6.86 7.49
CA GLY A 35 5.40 -7.36 6.50
C GLY A 35 4.88 -8.58 5.74
N PHE A 36 4.36 -9.59 6.46
CA PHE A 36 3.73 -10.75 5.82
C PHE A 36 2.48 -10.37 5.04
N GLY A 37 1.73 -9.36 5.50
CA GLY A 37 0.58 -8.84 4.75
C GLY A 37 0.96 -8.24 3.40
N LEU A 38 2.03 -7.45 3.35
CA LEU A 38 2.58 -6.88 2.11
C LEU A 38 3.20 -7.98 1.23
N ALA A 39 3.99 -8.88 1.82
CA ALA A 39 4.57 -10.01 1.10
C ALA A 39 3.48 -10.90 0.49
N GLY A 40 2.36 -11.11 1.19
CA GLY A 40 1.22 -11.86 0.69
C GLY A 40 0.51 -11.20 -0.49
N LEU A 41 0.42 -9.86 -0.49
CA LEU A 41 -0.14 -9.11 -1.63
C LEU A 41 0.76 -9.25 -2.87
N VAL A 42 2.04 -8.95 -2.73
CA VAL A 42 3.01 -9.02 -3.84
C VAL A 42 3.16 -10.48 -4.31
N GLY A 43 3.39 -11.41 -3.38
CA GLY A 43 3.50 -12.82 -3.68
C GLY A 43 2.23 -13.40 -4.29
N GLY A 44 1.05 -12.94 -3.86
CA GLY A 44 -0.23 -13.35 -4.41
C GLY A 44 -0.40 -12.95 -5.88
N VAL A 45 -0.01 -11.72 -6.24
CA VAL A 45 -0.02 -11.27 -7.64
C VAL A 45 0.96 -12.08 -8.47
N LEU A 46 2.19 -12.28 -7.98
CA LEU A 46 3.22 -13.03 -8.69
C LEU A 46 2.82 -14.50 -8.88
N LEU A 47 2.31 -15.16 -7.85
CA LEU A 47 1.84 -16.55 -7.94
C LEU A 47 0.62 -16.68 -8.85
N ALA A 48 -0.33 -15.75 -8.77
CA ALA A 48 -1.47 -15.73 -9.68
C ALA A 48 -1.03 -15.57 -11.13
N ALA A 49 -0.07 -14.67 -11.41
CA ALA A 49 0.46 -14.46 -12.75
C ALA A 49 1.23 -15.71 -13.26
N ALA A 50 2.05 -16.34 -12.41
CA ALA A 50 2.88 -17.47 -12.78
C ALA A 50 2.10 -18.78 -12.92
N LEU A 51 1.19 -19.08 -12.00
CA LEU A 51 0.48 -20.37 -11.90
C LEU A 51 -0.98 -20.29 -12.39
N GLY A 52 -1.53 -19.10 -12.59
CA GLY A 52 -2.90 -18.90 -13.03
C GLY A 52 -3.23 -19.63 -14.33
N PRO A 53 -2.41 -19.52 -15.41
CA PRO A 53 -2.66 -20.23 -16.65
C PRO A 53 -2.70 -21.76 -16.46
N SER A 54 -1.71 -22.30 -15.76
CA SER A 54 -1.61 -23.75 -15.53
C SER A 54 -2.79 -24.29 -14.70
N LEU A 55 -3.22 -23.54 -13.69
CA LEU A 55 -4.39 -23.93 -12.89
C LEU A 55 -5.69 -23.83 -13.70
N THR A 56 -5.83 -22.80 -14.53
CA THR A 56 -6.96 -22.66 -15.45
C THR A 56 -7.08 -23.87 -16.37
N ASP A 57 -5.98 -24.24 -17.02
CA ASP A 57 -5.94 -25.41 -17.91
C ASP A 57 -6.30 -26.71 -17.18
N ALA A 58 -5.80 -26.88 -15.95
CA ALA A 58 -6.12 -28.04 -15.13
C ALA A 58 -7.61 -28.12 -14.77
N LEU A 59 -8.23 -26.99 -14.42
CA LEU A 59 -9.65 -26.92 -14.09
C LEU A 59 -10.55 -27.24 -15.29
N VAL A 60 -10.18 -26.72 -16.47
CA VAL A 60 -10.93 -26.99 -17.70
C VAL A 60 -10.75 -28.44 -18.15
N LYS A 61 -9.52 -28.98 -18.18
CA LYS A 61 -9.22 -30.37 -18.58
C LYS A 61 -9.90 -31.40 -17.68
N ARG A 62 -10.08 -31.07 -16.39
CA ARG A 62 -10.79 -31.94 -15.46
C ARG A 62 -12.31 -31.73 -15.46
N HIS A 63 -12.84 -30.92 -16.37
CA HIS A 63 -14.26 -30.58 -16.47
C HIS A 63 -14.87 -30.02 -15.17
N LEU A 64 -14.06 -29.41 -14.30
CA LEU A 64 -14.51 -28.84 -13.03
C LEU A 64 -15.21 -27.50 -13.21
N LEU A 65 -14.75 -26.70 -14.18
CA LEU A 65 -15.31 -25.38 -14.50
C LEU A 65 -15.23 -25.12 -16.01
N PRO A 66 -16.25 -24.43 -16.59
CA PRO A 66 -16.16 -23.90 -17.94
C PRO A 66 -15.05 -22.85 -18.05
N LEU A 67 -14.43 -22.69 -19.22
CA LEU A 67 -13.30 -21.78 -19.45
C LEU A 67 -13.56 -20.36 -18.95
N LEU A 68 -14.77 -19.85 -19.13
CA LEU A 68 -15.17 -18.51 -18.72
C LEU A 68 -15.08 -18.30 -17.18
N ALA A 69 -15.34 -19.34 -16.40
CA ALA A 69 -15.28 -19.31 -14.94
C ALA A 69 -13.93 -19.79 -14.40
N ALA A 70 -13.23 -20.68 -15.12
CA ALA A 70 -11.96 -21.27 -14.69
C ALA A 70 -10.85 -20.23 -14.57
N ALA A 71 -10.72 -19.30 -15.53
CA ALA A 71 -9.70 -18.25 -15.48
C ALA A 71 -9.86 -17.33 -14.25
N PRO A 72 -10.98 -16.61 -14.06
CA PRO A 72 -11.11 -15.74 -12.89
C PRO A 72 -11.03 -16.52 -11.57
N ALA A 73 -11.52 -17.75 -11.49
CA ALA A 73 -11.44 -18.58 -10.30
C ALA A 73 -9.98 -18.95 -9.96
N SER A 74 -9.17 -19.31 -10.97
CA SER A 74 -7.75 -19.66 -10.79
C SER A 74 -6.94 -18.48 -10.27
N TYR A 75 -7.03 -17.32 -10.92
CA TYR A 75 -6.29 -16.12 -10.53
C TYR A 75 -6.72 -15.60 -9.15
N THR A 76 -8.05 -15.52 -8.92
CA THR A 76 -8.59 -15.05 -7.64
C THR A 76 -8.26 -16.05 -6.52
N GLY A 77 -8.39 -17.34 -6.77
CA GLY A 77 -8.10 -18.39 -5.80
C GLY A 77 -6.63 -18.41 -5.38
N LEU A 78 -5.70 -18.33 -6.34
CA LEU A 78 -4.26 -18.24 -6.06
C LEU A 78 -3.91 -16.96 -5.30
N PHE A 79 -4.45 -15.82 -5.71
CA PHE A 79 -4.22 -14.55 -5.03
C PHE A 79 -4.72 -14.57 -3.60
N LEU A 80 -6.02 -14.88 -3.40
CA LEU A 80 -6.62 -14.89 -2.06
C LEU A 80 -5.99 -15.97 -1.18
N GLY A 81 -5.75 -17.16 -1.70
CA GLY A 81 -5.08 -18.24 -0.98
C GLY A 81 -3.71 -17.83 -0.46
N THR A 82 -2.90 -17.22 -1.31
CA THR A 82 -1.57 -16.69 -0.92
C THR A 82 -1.68 -15.61 0.13
N VAL A 83 -2.60 -14.66 -0.02
CA VAL A 83 -2.83 -13.59 0.96
C VAL A 83 -3.27 -14.16 2.31
N VAL A 84 -4.16 -15.15 2.33
CA VAL A 84 -4.62 -15.80 3.57
C VAL A 84 -3.46 -16.53 4.24
N VAL A 85 -2.71 -17.35 3.50
CA VAL A 85 -1.54 -18.09 4.04
C VAL A 85 -0.51 -17.11 4.61
N ALA A 86 -0.15 -16.06 3.87
CA ALA A 86 0.80 -15.06 4.35
C ALA A 86 0.31 -14.36 5.64
N ARG A 87 -0.99 -14.04 5.74
CA ARG A 87 -1.56 -13.46 6.97
C ARG A 87 -1.52 -14.41 8.16
N LEU A 88 -1.77 -15.70 7.94
CA LEU A 88 -1.67 -16.73 8.99
C LEU A 88 -0.22 -16.89 9.47
N LEU A 89 0.74 -16.95 8.52
CA LEU A 89 2.16 -17.01 8.84
C LEU A 89 2.61 -15.76 9.61
N GLY A 90 2.16 -14.57 9.19
CA GLY A 90 2.43 -13.33 9.90
C GLY A 90 1.84 -13.29 11.31
N ALA A 91 0.66 -13.85 11.51
CA ALA A 91 0.05 -13.96 12.84
C ALA A 91 0.79 -14.96 13.73
N LEU A 92 1.28 -16.07 13.17
CA LEU A 92 2.07 -17.06 13.89
C LEU A 92 3.44 -16.48 14.27
N ALA A 93 4.14 -15.84 13.33
CA ALA A 93 5.41 -15.16 13.57
C ALA A 93 5.28 -14.09 14.67
N ASP A 94 4.22 -13.30 14.64
CA ASP A 94 3.95 -12.27 15.66
C ASP A 94 3.70 -12.90 17.06
N ARG A 95 3.04 -14.07 17.14
CA ARG A 95 2.89 -14.81 18.42
C ARG A 95 4.23 -15.30 18.95
N LEU A 96 5.07 -15.86 18.08
CA LEU A 96 6.40 -16.36 18.45
C LEU A 96 7.30 -15.23 18.96
N ILE A 97 7.32 -14.08 18.27
CA ILE A 97 8.13 -12.93 18.65
C ILE A 97 7.65 -12.30 19.96
N ARG A 98 6.34 -12.32 20.24
CA ARG A 98 5.81 -11.85 21.53
C ARG A 98 6.19 -12.75 22.72
N ALA A 99 6.47 -14.01 22.47
CA ALA A 99 6.99 -14.91 23.50
C ALA A 99 8.46 -14.65 23.83
N LEU A 100 9.18 -13.89 22.99
CA LEU A 100 10.55 -13.47 23.16
C LEU A 100 10.61 -12.03 23.69
N PRO A 101 11.72 -11.55 24.29
CA PRO A 101 11.89 -10.17 24.74
C PRO A 101 11.95 -9.15 23.57
N LEU A 102 11.65 -9.56 22.35
CA LEU A 102 11.65 -8.76 21.13
C LEU A 102 10.29 -8.12 20.79
N GLY A 103 9.28 -8.31 21.63
CA GLY A 103 7.92 -7.80 21.36
C GLY A 103 7.83 -6.28 21.23
N SER A 104 8.64 -5.52 21.98
CA SER A 104 8.72 -4.05 21.88
C SER A 104 9.33 -3.61 20.56
N VAL A 105 10.40 -4.25 20.11
CA VAL A 105 11.07 -3.98 18.84
C VAL A 105 10.14 -4.27 17.66
N ASN A 106 9.43 -5.40 17.69
CA ASN A 106 8.46 -5.76 16.67
C ASN A 106 7.32 -4.72 16.55
N ARG A 107 6.86 -4.18 17.69
CA ARG A 107 5.84 -3.13 17.72
C ARG A 107 6.36 -1.80 17.21
N ALA A 108 7.56 -1.39 17.62
CA ALA A 108 8.18 -0.16 17.14
C ALA A 108 8.42 -0.20 15.62
N ALA A 109 8.97 -1.30 15.11
CA ALA A 109 9.13 -1.53 13.68
C ALA A 109 7.77 -1.56 12.94
N GLY A 110 6.72 -2.12 13.56
CA GLY A 110 5.36 -2.07 13.03
C GLY A 110 4.81 -0.65 12.92
N ALA A 111 5.10 0.22 13.89
CA ALA A 111 4.72 1.63 13.83
C ALA A 111 5.41 2.34 12.65
N MET A 112 6.70 2.09 12.41
CA MET A 112 7.44 2.65 11.27
C MET A 112 6.82 2.24 9.93
N VAL A 113 6.51 0.95 9.76
CA VAL A 113 5.80 0.45 8.56
C VAL A 113 4.41 1.08 8.44
N GLY A 114 3.70 1.28 9.56
CA GLY A 114 2.43 1.99 9.59
C GLY A 114 2.54 3.42 9.07
N VAL A 115 3.55 4.17 9.51
CA VAL A 115 3.83 5.54 9.04
C VAL A 115 4.18 5.54 7.55
N LEU A 116 5.05 4.65 7.09
CA LEU A 116 5.42 4.56 5.67
C LEU A 116 4.19 4.26 4.80
N ARG A 117 3.37 3.31 5.20
CA ARG A 117 2.13 2.97 4.50
C ARG A 117 1.13 4.12 4.53
N GLY A 118 0.93 4.73 5.69
CA GLY A 118 0.06 5.91 5.86
C GLY A 118 0.55 7.08 5.01
N GLY A 119 1.84 7.37 5.06
CA GLY A 119 2.47 8.42 4.26
C GLY A 119 2.30 8.20 2.76
N THR A 120 2.50 6.95 2.29
CA THR A 120 2.29 6.61 0.88
C THR A 120 0.81 6.79 0.48
N LEU A 121 -0.14 6.28 1.25
CA LEU A 121 -1.58 6.41 0.96
C LEU A 121 -2.04 7.88 0.97
N LEU A 122 -1.63 8.64 1.97
CA LEU A 122 -1.94 10.08 2.07
C LEU A 122 -1.27 10.84 0.92
N GLY A 123 -0.01 10.53 0.60
CA GLY A 123 0.70 11.12 -0.53
C GLY A 123 0.01 10.86 -1.86
N PHE A 124 -0.48 9.65 -2.11
CA PHE A 124 -1.28 9.35 -3.30
C PHE A 124 -2.60 10.13 -3.33
N GLY A 125 -3.29 10.24 -2.19
CA GLY A 125 -4.50 11.05 -2.07
C GLY A 125 -4.24 12.52 -2.40
N LEU A 126 -3.19 13.11 -1.82
CA LEU A 126 -2.77 14.48 -2.09
C LEU A 126 -2.36 14.69 -3.54
N LEU A 127 -1.57 13.76 -4.10
CA LEU A 127 -1.15 13.79 -5.50
C LEU A 127 -2.36 13.77 -6.44
N THR A 128 -3.37 12.95 -6.13
CA THR A 128 -4.62 12.88 -6.89
C THR A 128 -5.34 14.23 -6.87
N ILE A 129 -5.46 14.87 -5.71
CA ILE A 129 -6.08 16.20 -5.58
C ILE A 129 -5.35 17.22 -6.44
N VAL A 130 -4.02 17.29 -6.36
CA VAL A 130 -3.20 18.23 -7.14
C VAL A 130 -3.31 17.96 -8.64
N ARG A 131 -3.40 16.70 -9.07
CA ARG A 131 -3.48 16.34 -10.50
C ARG A 131 -4.86 16.56 -11.11
N PHE A 132 -5.93 16.27 -10.40
CA PHE A 132 -7.29 16.32 -10.93
C PHE A 132 -8.04 17.63 -10.62
N ALA A 133 -7.57 18.42 -9.66
CA ALA A 133 -8.17 19.69 -9.29
C ALA A 133 -7.10 20.80 -9.10
N PRO A 134 -6.28 21.11 -10.12
CA PRO A 134 -5.14 22.03 -9.99
C PRO A 134 -5.54 23.46 -9.66
N SER A 135 -6.74 23.90 -10.04
CA SER A 135 -7.28 25.24 -9.79
C SER A 135 -8.15 25.35 -8.54
N SER A 136 -8.19 24.31 -7.72
CA SER A 136 -8.97 24.33 -6.47
C SER A 136 -8.19 24.94 -5.31
N SER A 137 -8.89 25.59 -4.38
CA SER A 137 -8.31 26.04 -3.11
C SER A 137 -7.63 24.89 -2.35
N ALA A 138 -8.08 23.67 -2.56
CA ALA A 138 -7.47 22.46 -1.97
C ALA A 138 -6.05 22.21 -2.50
N SER A 139 -5.77 22.44 -3.81
CA SER A 139 -4.43 22.27 -4.38
C SER A 139 -3.44 23.31 -3.84
N GLU A 140 -3.89 24.56 -3.65
CA GLU A 140 -3.08 25.63 -3.07
C GLU A 140 -2.73 25.33 -1.61
N VAL A 141 -3.68 24.84 -0.84
CA VAL A 141 -3.50 24.45 0.56
C VAL A 141 -2.54 23.26 0.69
N VAL A 142 -2.63 22.26 -0.16
CA VAL A 142 -1.68 21.14 -0.23
C VAL A 142 -0.28 21.60 -0.62
N ALA A 143 -0.19 22.52 -1.60
CA ALA A 143 1.09 23.08 -2.03
C ALA A 143 1.76 23.96 -0.96
N ALA A 144 0.99 24.56 -0.06
CA ALA A 144 1.47 25.36 1.06
C ALA A 144 1.73 24.55 2.33
N SER A 145 1.22 23.30 2.43
CA SER A 145 1.38 22.40 3.57
C SER A 145 2.84 21.94 3.72
N ALA A 146 3.37 21.99 4.94
CA ALA A 146 4.71 21.53 5.28
C ALA A 146 4.87 20.02 5.12
N LEU A 147 3.83 19.24 5.40
CA LEU A 147 3.81 17.78 5.28
C LEU A 147 3.25 17.31 3.93
N GLY A 148 2.38 18.07 3.29
CA GLY A 148 1.76 17.71 2.03
C GLY A 148 2.77 17.54 0.89
N ARG A 149 3.73 18.46 0.78
CA ARG A 149 4.80 18.40 -0.25
C ARG A 149 5.69 17.16 -0.15
N PRO A 150 6.30 16.83 1.02
CA PRO A 150 7.13 15.63 1.11
C PRO A 150 6.33 14.35 0.93
N LEU A 151 5.08 14.27 1.38
CA LEU A 151 4.22 13.12 1.16
C LEU A 151 3.86 12.91 -0.31
N ALA A 152 3.56 13.99 -1.04
CA ALA A 152 3.31 13.94 -2.48
C ALA A 152 4.57 13.47 -3.26
N ARG A 153 5.76 13.97 -2.89
CA ARG A 153 7.03 13.53 -3.49
C ARG A 153 7.34 12.05 -3.21
N LEU A 154 7.04 11.56 -2.01
CA LEU A 154 7.15 10.13 -1.71
C LEU A 154 6.24 9.28 -2.61
N ALA A 155 5.01 9.72 -2.84
CA ALA A 155 4.09 9.03 -3.74
C ALA A 155 4.58 9.04 -5.20
N GLU A 156 5.13 10.17 -5.68
CA GLU A 156 5.75 10.24 -7.00
C GLU A 156 6.96 9.31 -7.12
N GLY A 157 7.83 9.25 -6.12
CA GLY A 157 8.98 8.34 -6.08
C GLY A 157 8.56 6.87 -6.17
N VAL A 158 7.52 6.48 -5.44
CA VAL A 158 6.94 5.13 -5.51
C VAL A 158 6.39 4.83 -6.91
N LEU A 159 5.68 5.80 -7.53
CA LEU A 159 5.17 5.65 -8.90
C LEU A 159 6.29 5.51 -9.93
N GLN A 160 7.35 6.33 -9.84
CA GLN A 160 8.48 6.27 -10.75
C GLN A 160 9.23 4.95 -10.64
N THR A 161 9.49 4.49 -9.42
CA THR A 161 10.11 3.19 -9.16
C THR A 161 9.26 2.04 -9.74
N GLY A 162 7.94 2.09 -9.51
CA GLY A 162 7.00 1.10 -10.06
C GLY A 162 7.00 1.08 -11.60
N ARG A 163 7.03 2.25 -12.24
CA ARG A 163 7.10 2.35 -13.71
C ARG A 163 8.44 1.82 -14.25
N GLY A 164 9.56 2.12 -13.57
CA GLY A 164 10.86 1.60 -13.95
C GLY A 164 10.92 0.07 -13.91
N LEU A 165 10.29 -0.54 -12.90
CA LEU A 165 10.20 -2.01 -12.78
C LEU A 165 9.30 -2.65 -13.84
N LEU A 166 8.31 -1.91 -14.36
CA LEU A 166 7.39 -2.38 -15.40
C LEU A 166 7.88 -2.09 -16.81
N GLY A 167 9.09 -1.56 -17.00
CA GLY A 167 9.70 -1.30 -18.31
C GLY A 167 9.01 -0.21 -19.14
N HIS A 168 8.20 0.67 -18.51
CA HIS A 168 7.60 1.80 -19.21
C HIS A 168 8.56 3.00 -19.18
N PRO A 169 8.96 3.55 -20.36
CA PRO A 169 9.79 4.74 -20.39
C PRO A 169 9.05 5.95 -19.80
N PRO A 170 9.78 6.95 -19.26
CA PRO A 170 9.19 8.14 -18.69
C PRO A 170 8.33 8.87 -19.75
N VAL A 171 7.05 9.08 -19.43
CA VAL A 171 6.16 9.88 -20.27
C VAL A 171 6.50 11.35 -20.03
N GLY A 172 7.17 11.98 -20.99
CA GLY A 172 7.38 13.43 -20.95
C GLY A 172 8.79 13.89 -21.30
N GLU A 173 9.22 13.63 -22.52
CA GLU A 173 10.29 14.41 -23.15
C GLU A 173 10.05 14.42 -24.67
N HIS A 174 8.96 15.09 -25.07
CA HIS A 174 8.75 15.55 -26.43
C HIS A 174 8.05 16.92 -26.37
N ALA A 175 8.80 17.98 -26.44
CA ALA A 175 8.49 19.22 -27.14
C ALA A 175 9.67 20.18 -26.99
#